data_1d1ff7c111dafe715ef4247c3d0011c4
#
_entry.id   1d1ff7c111dafe715ef4247c3d0011c4
#
_cell.length_a   1.000
_cell.length_b   1.000
_cell.length_c   1.000
_cell.angle_alpha   90.00
_cell.angle_beta   90.00
_cell.angle_gamma   90.00
#
_symmetry.space_group_name_H-M   'P 1'
#
loop_
_entity.id
_entity.type
_entity.pdbx_description
1 polymer ?
#
loop_
_entity_poly.entity_id
_entity_poly.type
_entity_poly.pdbx_seq_one_letter_code
_entity_poly.pdbx_strand_id
1 'polypeptide(L)'
;DSRRLDALSKITTYMREHYTEELKLSEMANLFGYSDAYLSRMFKKYAKINFKTYLQEIRMSYACRELMNTEKTVSQIALDNGFASSRAFSREFQKKYNRLPSEVRQKFNTTPKE
;
A
#
# COMPACT_ATOMS: atom_id res chain seq x y z
N ASP A 1 -8.02 -1.15 -23.89
CA ASP A 1 -8.21 -2.51 -24.38
C ASP A 1 -8.47 -3.44 -23.20
N SER A 2 -9.48 -4.28 -23.34
CA SER A 2 -9.92 -5.17 -22.26
C SER A 2 -8.84 -6.17 -21.81
N ARG A 3 -7.98 -6.62 -22.72
CA ARG A 3 -6.89 -7.54 -22.38
C ARG A 3 -5.88 -6.88 -21.45
N ARG A 4 -5.58 -5.61 -21.68
CA ARG A 4 -4.61 -4.86 -20.86
C ARG A 4 -5.18 -4.58 -19.49
N LEU A 5 -6.46 -4.24 -19.43
CA LEU A 5 -7.14 -4.05 -18.15
C LEU A 5 -7.24 -5.34 -17.37
N ASP A 6 -7.49 -6.46 -18.06
CA ASP A 6 -7.54 -7.78 -17.42
C ASP A 6 -6.17 -8.18 -16.86
N ALA A 7 -5.11 -7.95 -17.62
CA ALA A 7 -3.75 -8.22 -17.20
C ALA A 7 -3.38 -7.39 -15.96
N LEU A 8 -3.72 -6.10 -15.99
CA LEU A 8 -3.45 -5.21 -14.86
C LEU A 8 -4.25 -5.65 -13.63
N SER A 9 -5.49 -6.10 -13.81
CA SER A 9 -6.32 -6.61 -12.73
C SER A 9 -5.67 -7.82 -12.05
N LYS A 10 -5.10 -8.74 -12.83
CA LYS A 10 -4.40 -9.91 -12.28
C LYS A 10 -3.16 -9.50 -11.50
N ILE A 11 -2.41 -8.54 -12.02
CA ILE A 11 -1.20 -8.05 -11.36
C ILE A 11 -1.55 -7.34 -10.05
N THR A 12 -2.56 -6.48 -10.05
CA THR A 12 -2.95 -5.77 -8.83
C THR A 12 -3.56 -6.70 -7.79
N THR A 13 -4.24 -7.76 -8.22
CA THR A 13 -4.74 -8.80 -7.32
C THR A 13 -3.56 -9.51 -6.64
N TYR A 14 -2.54 -9.87 -7.42
CA TYR A 14 -1.33 -10.47 -6.87
C TYR A 14 -0.67 -9.54 -5.85
N MET A 15 -0.57 -8.25 -6.18
CA MET A 15 -0.01 -7.26 -5.26
C MET A 15 -0.79 -7.19 -3.95
N ARG A 16 -2.11 -7.21 -4.00
CA ARG A 16 -2.93 -7.20 -2.79
C ARG A 16 -2.77 -8.46 -1.95
N GLU A 17 -2.52 -9.59 -2.59
CA GLU A 17 -2.29 -10.85 -1.88
C GLU A 17 -0.89 -10.96 -1.28
N HIS A 18 0.07 -10.19 -1.80
CA HIS A 18 1.48 -10.28 -1.44
C HIS A 18 2.09 -8.95 -1.00
N TYR A 19 1.26 -7.97 -0.64
CA TYR A 19 1.74 -6.60 -0.38
C TYR A 19 2.69 -6.51 0.82
N THR A 20 2.69 -7.49 1.72
CA THR A 20 3.59 -7.50 2.88
C THR A 20 5.01 -7.92 2.49
N GLU A 21 5.18 -8.49 1.31
CA GLU A 21 6.47 -8.92 0.80
C GLU A 21 7.15 -7.80 0.03
N GLU A 22 8.45 -7.93 -0.19
CA GLU A 22 9.18 -7.01 -1.05
C GLU A 22 8.83 -7.32 -2.50
N LEU A 23 8.07 -6.43 -3.13
CA LEU A 23 7.65 -6.58 -4.53
C LEU A 23 8.36 -5.54 -5.39
N LYS A 24 8.89 -5.98 -6.53
CA LYS A 24 9.57 -5.11 -7.48
C LYS A 24 8.89 -5.18 -8.83
N LEU A 25 8.89 -4.05 -9.53
CA LEU A 25 8.29 -3.97 -10.87
C LEU A 25 8.87 -5.03 -11.81
N SER A 26 10.20 -5.18 -11.80
CA SER A 26 10.87 -6.14 -12.68
C SER A 26 10.46 -7.59 -12.39
N GLU A 27 10.25 -7.93 -11.13
CA GLU A 27 9.80 -9.27 -10.74
C GLU A 27 8.36 -9.50 -11.21
N MET A 28 7.51 -8.50 -11.07
CA MET A 28 6.12 -8.58 -11.54
C MET A 28 6.06 -8.70 -13.05
N ALA A 29 6.85 -7.90 -13.75
CA ALA A 29 6.92 -7.95 -15.21
C ALA A 29 7.35 -9.35 -15.68
N ASN A 30 8.40 -9.89 -15.07
CA ASN A 30 8.88 -11.21 -15.40
C ASN A 30 7.84 -12.30 -15.11
N LEU A 31 7.19 -12.23 -13.98
CA LEU A 31 6.19 -13.22 -13.56
C LEU A 31 5.00 -13.26 -14.53
N PHE A 32 4.58 -12.12 -15.03
CA PHE A 32 3.41 -12.01 -15.90
C PHE A 32 3.75 -11.92 -17.39
N GLY A 33 5.04 -12.04 -17.75
CA GLY A 33 5.48 -12.11 -19.14
C GLY A 33 5.56 -10.77 -19.86
N TYR A 34 5.84 -9.69 -19.14
CA TYR A 34 5.95 -8.36 -19.73
C TYR A 34 7.35 -7.79 -19.53
N SER A 35 7.72 -6.80 -20.37
CA SER A 35 8.93 -6.03 -20.12
C SER A 35 8.66 -5.02 -19.00
N ASP A 36 9.74 -4.60 -18.34
CA ASP A 36 9.65 -3.57 -17.28
C ASP A 36 9.02 -2.29 -17.82
N ALA A 37 9.48 -1.85 -19.00
CA ALA A 37 9.00 -0.61 -19.62
C ALA A 37 7.51 -0.69 -19.94
N TYR A 38 7.07 -1.82 -20.48
CA TYR A 38 5.65 -2.02 -20.82
C TYR A 38 4.77 -1.98 -19.56
N LEU A 39 5.17 -2.72 -18.53
CA LEU A 39 4.41 -2.75 -17.28
C LEU A 39 4.38 -1.38 -16.61
N SER A 40 5.50 -0.66 -16.62
CA SER A 40 5.57 0.69 -16.08
C SER A 40 4.58 1.63 -16.78
N ARG A 41 4.55 1.58 -18.12
CA ARG A 41 3.60 2.39 -18.90
C ARG A 41 2.15 2.00 -18.64
N MET A 42 1.91 0.70 -18.47
CA MET A 42 0.56 0.19 -18.20
C MET A 42 0.03 0.75 -16.86
N PHE A 43 0.85 0.76 -15.83
CA PHE A 43 0.46 1.33 -14.55
C PHE A 43 0.13 2.82 -14.68
N LYS A 44 0.97 3.58 -15.32
CA LYS A 44 0.73 5.02 -15.50
C LYS A 44 -0.53 5.29 -16.30
N LYS A 45 -0.77 4.50 -17.34
CA LYS A 45 -1.93 4.70 -18.22
C LYS A 45 -3.25 4.33 -17.54
N TYR A 46 -3.31 3.18 -16.88
CA TYR A 46 -4.57 2.64 -16.38
C TYR A 46 -4.78 2.88 -14.88
N ALA A 47 -3.73 2.83 -14.09
CA ALA A 47 -3.82 3.09 -12.65
C ALA A 47 -3.56 4.55 -12.29
N LYS A 48 -2.99 5.33 -13.24
CA LYS A 48 -2.71 6.76 -13.09
C LYS A 48 -1.57 7.07 -12.12
N ILE A 49 -0.97 6.06 -11.53
CA ILE A 49 0.20 6.19 -10.64
C ILE A 49 1.19 5.08 -10.98
N ASN A 50 2.44 5.22 -10.56
CA ASN A 50 3.44 4.20 -10.84
C ASN A 50 3.28 3.01 -9.88
N PHE A 51 3.99 1.92 -10.21
CA PHE A 51 3.95 0.67 -9.46
C PHE A 51 4.27 0.89 -7.97
N LYS A 52 5.34 1.62 -7.70
CA LYS A 52 5.79 1.85 -6.32
C LYS A 52 4.73 2.58 -5.50
N THR A 53 4.14 3.61 -6.07
CA THR A 53 3.09 4.38 -5.42
C THR A 53 1.84 3.52 -5.22
N TYR A 54 1.51 2.68 -6.20
CA TYR A 54 0.36 1.78 -6.09
C TYR A 54 0.54 0.79 -4.92
N LEU A 55 1.73 0.19 -4.81
CA LEU A 55 2.04 -0.72 -3.71
C LEU A 55 1.96 0.00 -2.36
N GLN A 56 2.48 1.22 -2.31
CA GLN A 56 2.43 2.04 -1.09
C GLN A 56 0.99 2.33 -0.68
N GLU A 57 0.11 2.60 -1.65
CA GLU A 57 -1.31 2.84 -1.37
C GLU A 57 -2.00 1.60 -0.80
N ILE A 58 -1.66 0.42 -1.31
CA ILE A 58 -2.18 -0.85 -0.77
C ILE A 58 -1.75 -0.98 0.69
N ARG A 59 -0.46 -0.83 0.96
CA ARG A 59 0.10 -0.96 2.31
C ARG A 59 -0.54 0.04 3.27
N MET A 60 -0.69 1.28 2.82
CA MET A 60 -1.30 2.33 3.63
C MET A 60 -2.76 2.03 3.96
N SER A 61 -3.51 1.54 2.99
CA SER A 61 -4.91 1.20 3.17
C SER A 61 -5.11 0.15 4.26
N TYR A 62 -4.32 -0.93 4.21
CA TYR A 62 -4.40 -1.98 5.23
C TYR A 62 -3.89 -1.52 6.59
N ALA A 63 -2.81 -0.74 6.59
CA ALA A 63 -2.25 -0.20 7.84
C ALA A 63 -3.25 0.74 8.53
N CYS A 64 -3.92 1.60 7.78
CA CYS A 64 -4.94 2.50 8.32
C CYS A 64 -6.10 1.72 8.93
N ARG A 65 -6.51 0.63 8.26
CA ARG A 65 -7.58 -0.22 8.78
C ARG A 65 -7.19 -0.82 10.13
N GLU A 66 -5.97 -1.32 10.26
CA GLU A 66 -5.49 -1.86 11.54
C GLU A 66 -5.35 -0.78 12.60
N LEU A 67 -4.90 0.41 12.19
CA LEU A 67 -4.76 1.54 13.12
C LEU A 67 -6.08 1.88 13.78
N MET A 68 -7.17 1.82 13.04
CA MET A 68 -8.51 2.18 13.51
C MET A 68 -9.24 1.01 14.19
N ASN A 69 -8.88 -0.22 13.90
CA ASN A 69 -9.65 -1.39 14.32
C ASN A 69 -8.94 -2.35 15.25
N THR A 70 -7.66 -2.10 15.58
CA THR A 70 -6.90 -2.98 16.47
C THR A 70 -6.18 -2.16 17.54
N GLU A 71 -5.65 -2.86 18.52
CA GLU A 71 -4.82 -2.27 19.58
C GLU A 71 -3.33 -2.49 19.33
N LYS A 72 -2.95 -2.99 18.15
CA LYS A 72 -1.55 -3.18 17.78
C LYS A 72 -0.80 -1.85 17.86
N THR A 73 0.48 -1.91 18.24
CA THR A 73 1.33 -0.71 18.25
C THR A 73 1.53 -0.20 16.83
N VAL A 74 1.81 1.09 16.69
CA VAL A 74 2.13 1.68 15.39
C VAL A 74 3.31 0.95 14.74
N SER A 75 4.32 0.58 15.53
CA SER A 75 5.48 -0.18 15.03
C SER A 75 5.07 -1.53 14.46
N GLN A 76 4.19 -2.24 15.16
CA GLN A 76 3.74 -3.56 14.71
C GLN A 76 2.90 -3.45 13.44
N ILE A 77 2.01 -2.46 13.39
CA ILE A 77 1.19 -2.20 12.20
C ILE A 77 2.08 -1.91 10.98
N ALA A 78 3.11 -1.09 11.17
CA ALA A 78 4.04 -0.74 10.10
C ALA A 78 4.69 -2.00 9.52
N LEU A 79 5.25 -2.83 10.40
CA LEU A 79 5.94 -4.06 9.97
C LEU A 79 4.99 -5.07 9.37
N ASP A 80 3.83 -5.28 9.96
CA ASP A 80 2.83 -6.25 9.48
C ASP A 80 2.30 -5.89 8.09
N ASN A 81 2.36 -4.62 7.72
CA ASN A 81 1.82 -4.16 6.45
C ASN A 81 2.90 -3.82 5.40
N GLY A 82 4.12 -4.30 5.64
CA GLY A 82 5.18 -4.22 4.63
C GLY A 82 5.99 -2.93 4.62
N PHE A 83 5.82 -2.06 5.60
CA PHE A 83 6.69 -0.88 5.73
C PHE A 83 8.02 -1.29 6.33
N ALA A 84 9.09 -0.62 5.90
CA ALA A 84 10.44 -0.93 6.37
C ALA A 84 10.60 -0.64 7.86
N SER A 85 9.87 0.35 8.38
CA SER A 85 9.97 0.76 9.78
C SER A 85 8.75 1.57 10.17
N SER A 86 8.58 1.75 11.47
CA SER A 86 7.57 2.66 12.02
C SER A 86 7.75 4.09 11.49
N ARG A 87 9.01 4.52 11.38
CA ARG A 87 9.33 5.85 10.86
C ARG A 87 8.91 6.01 9.40
N ALA A 88 9.15 4.99 8.58
CA ALA A 88 8.75 5.01 7.17
C ALA A 88 7.23 5.12 7.04
N PHE A 89 6.49 4.33 7.81
CA PHE A 89 5.04 4.38 7.83
C PHE A 89 4.55 5.76 8.29
N SER A 90 5.07 6.27 9.39
CA SER A 90 4.66 7.56 9.94
C SER A 90 4.91 8.71 8.96
N ARG A 91 6.04 8.67 8.24
CA ARG A 91 6.38 9.68 7.26
C ARG A 91 5.37 9.68 6.10
N GLU A 92 5.06 8.51 5.56
CA GLU A 92 4.11 8.40 4.45
C GLU A 92 2.69 8.74 4.92
N PHE A 93 2.34 8.33 6.12
CA PHE A 93 1.04 8.66 6.70
C PHE A 93 0.88 10.18 6.86
N GLN A 94 1.91 10.84 7.39
CA GLN A 94 1.87 12.29 7.58
C GLN A 94 1.77 13.05 6.25
N LYS A 95 2.46 12.58 5.22
CA LYS A 95 2.34 13.18 3.89
C LYS A 95 0.91 13.11 3.37
N LYS A 96 0.23 12.01 3.62
CA LYS A 96 -1.11 11.78 3.10
C LYS A 96 -2.20 12.47 3.92
N TYR A 97 -2.07 12.43 5.24
CA TYR A 97 -3.15 12.87 6.14
C TYR A 97 -2.81 14.09 6.98
N ASN A 98 -1.61 14.64 6.87
CA ASN A 98 -1.13 15.79 7.63
C ASN A 98 -1.15 15.59 9.15
N ARG A 99 -1.10 14.33 9.58
CA ARG A 99 -1.07 13.94 10.99
C ARG A 99 -0.22 12.69 11.15
N LEU A 100 0.25 12.45 12.37
CA LEU A 100 0.96 11.21 12.68
C LEU A 100 -0.06 10.11 13.02
N PRO A 101 0.29 8.82 12.76
CA PRO A 101 -0.60 7.72 13.11
C PRO A 101 -0.99 7.69 14.59
N SER A 102 -0.03 7.98 15.48
CA SER A 102 -0.28 8.01 16.91
C SER A 102 -1.30 9.09 17.30
N GLU A 103 -1.24 10.24 16.63
CA GLU A 103 -2.17 11.33 16.87
C GLU A 103 -3.60 10.94 16.49
N VAL A 104 -3.74 10.30 15.33
CA VAL A 104 -5.04 9.85 14.86
C VAL A 104 -5.64 8.81 15.79
N ARG A 105 -4.83 7.85 16.21
CA ARG A 105 -5.27 6.79 17.12
C ARG A 105 -5.67 7.37 18.49
N GLN A 106 -4.88 8.29 19.02
CA GLN A 106 -5.16 8.92 20.31
C GLN A 106 -6.48 9.68 20.25
N LYS A 107 -6.69 10.48 19.21
CA LYS A 107 -7.94 11.22 19.02
C LYS A 107 -9.14 10.27 18.93
N PHE A 108 -9.00 9.16 18.22
CA PHE A 108 -10.07 8.17 18.06
C PHE A 108 -10.37 7.49 19.38
N ASN A 109 -9.34 7.12 20.16
CA ASN A 109 -9.49 6.42 21.43
C ASN A 109 -10.04 7.31 22.54
N THR A 110 -9.89 8.64 22.42
CA THR A 110 -10.42 9.60 23.40
C THR A 110 -11.87 9.99 23.11
N THR A 111 -12.42 9.56 21.98
CA THR A 111 -13.82 9.80 21.67
C THR A 111 -14.69 9.04 22.66
N PRO A 112 -15.63 9.71 23.36
CA PRO A 112 -16.47 9.02 24.33
C PRO A 112 -17.26 7.88 23.66
N LYS A 113 -17.24 6.73 24.29
CA LYS A 113 -18.09 5.61 23.86
C LYS A 113 -19.42 5.76 24.57
N GLU A 114 -20.44 5.89 23.79
CA GLU A 114 -21.80 5.91 24.33
C GLU A 114 -22.33 4.51 24.49
#